data_0f2cf7a1949caaff6baacb52b9f7f814
#
_entry.id   0f2cf7a1949caaff6baacb52b9f7f814
#
_cell.length_a   1.000
_cell.length_b   1.000
_cell.length_c   1.000
_cell.angle_alpha   90.00
_cell.angle_beta   90.00
_cell.angle_gamma   90.00
#
_symmetry.space_group_name_H-M   'P 1'
#
loop_
_entity.id
_entity.type
_entity.pdbx_description
1 polymer ?
#
loop_
_entity_poly.entity_id
_entity_poly.type
_entity_poly.pdbx_seq_one_letter_code
_entity_poly.pdbx_strand_id
1 'polypeptide(L)'
;MIQTEQLSQDTILFHVRGPFHQNTAKELGLSVFRSYRLGFKAFLFNLSHVSLLDGEGARQLALIGQGLQDNGGTWKVIQPPSSVGNQLILRTSLQHFSQAMWN
;
A
#
# COMPACT_ATOMS: atom_id res chain seq x y z
N MET A 1 -9.68 5.73 -6.17
CA MET A 1 -10.12 4.50 -6.86
C MET A 1 -9.03 3.44 -6.78
N ILE A 2 -9.42 2.22 -6.52
CA ILE A 2 -8.47 1.12 -6.36
C ILE A 2 -8.85 0.01 -7.34
N GLN A 3 -7.85 -0.45 -8.10
CA GLN A 3 -8.00 -1.59 -9.01
C GLN A 3 -7.01 -2.66 -8.59
N THR A 4 -7.41 -3.92 -8.72
CA THR A 4 -6.57 -5.05 -8.34
C THR A 4 -6.18 -5.85 -9.57
N GLU A 5 -4.97 -6.41 -9.50
CA GLU A 5 -4.44 -7.26 -10.57
C GLU A 5 -3.77 -8.46 -9.92
N GLN A 6 -4.26 -9.65 -10.21
CA GLN A 6 -3.65 -10.88 -9.71
C GLN A 6 -2.43 -11.22 -10.56
N LEU A 7 -1.25 -11.30 -9.94
CA LEU A 7 -0.01 -11.61 -10.65
C LEU A 7 0.33 -13.08 -10.60
N SER A 8 -0.06 -13.77 -9.53
CA SER A 8 0.14 -15.21 -9.37
C SER A 8 -0.87 -15.73 -8.36
N GLN A 9 -0.76 -16.99 -7.97
CA GLN A 9 -1.69 -17.58 -7.00
C GLN A 9 -1.64 -16.88 -5.63
N ASP A 10 -0.49 -16.31 -5.26
CA ASP A 10 -0.30 -15.73 -3.95
C ASP A 10 0.07 -14.25 -3.96
N THR A 11 0.18 -13.63 -5.14
CA THR A 11 0.63 -12.24 -5.28
C THR A 11 -0.44 -11.39 -5.97
N ILE A 12 -0.79 -10.27 -5.34
CA ILE A 12 -1.78 -9.35 -5.86
C ILE A 12 -1.21 -7.93 -5.87
N LEU A 13 -1.52 -7.19 -6.93
CA LEU A 13 -1.08 -5.81 -7.13
C LEU A 13 -2.28 -4.88 -7.02
N PHE A 14 -2.14 -3.84 -6.23
CA PHE A 14 -3.14 -2.79 -6.06
C PHE A 14 -2.69 -1.53 -6.77
N HIS A 15 -3.49 -1.07 -7.72
CA HIS A 15 -3.29 0.21 -8.38
C HIS A 15 -4.17 1.25 -7.69
N VAL A 16 -3.55 2.22 -7.03
CA VAL A 16 -4.27 3.25 -6.29
C VAL A 16 -4.21 4.55 -7.08
N ARG A 17 -5.35 5.19 -7.30
CA ARG A 17 -5.46 6.42 -8.09
C ARG A 17 -6.15 7.50 -7.29
N GLY A 18 -5.77 8.74 -7.56
CA GLY A 18 -6.38 9.91 -6.96
C GLY A 18 -5.78 10.25 -5.60
N PRO A 19 -6.46 11.09 -4.82
CA PRO A 19 -5.94 11.48 -3.51
C PRO A 19 -5.97 10.30 -2.53
N PHE A 20 -4.88 10.13 -1.79
CA PHE A 20 -4.76 9.08 -0.79
C PHE A 20 -4.97 9.71 0.58
N HIS A 21 -6.21 9.73 1.01
CA HIS A 21 -6.60 10.21 2.34
C HIS A 21 -7.26 9.08 3.13
N GLN A 22 -7.85 9.40 4.27
CA GLN A 22 -8.39 8.40 5.17
C GLN A 22 -9.42 7.47 4.51
N ASN A 23 -10.30 8.01 3.66
CA ASN A 23 -11.32 7.19 2.98
C ASN A 23 -10.70 6.22 1.99
N THR A 24 -9.71 6.67 1.23
CA THR A 24 -8.97 5.81 0.31
C THR A 24 -8.24 4.70 1.08
N ALA A 25 -7.67 5.05 2.23
CA ALA A 25 -6.98 4.09 3.06
C ALA A 25 -7.93 3.02 3.59
N LYS A 26 -9.16 3.42 3.99
CA LYS A 26 -10.17 2.45 4.43
C LYS A 26 -10.56 1.51 3.30
N GLU A 27 -10.77 2.03 2.10
CA GLU A 27 -11.09 1.23 0.93
C GLU A 27 -9.98 0.23 0.63
N LEU A 28 -8.73 0.71 0.65
CA LEU A 28 -7.56 -0.15 0.42
C LEU A 28 -7.47 -1.23 1.50
N GLY A 29 -7.64 -0.87 2.75
CA GLY A 29 -7.60 -1.82 3.86
C GLY A 29 -8.61 -2.94 3.71
N LEU A 30 -9.85 -2.62 3.28
CA LEU A 30 -10.87 -3.62 3.05
C LEU A 30 -10.49 -4.55 1.88
N SER A 31 -9.95 -3.98 0.80
CA SER A 31 -9.51 -4.78 -0.36
C SER A 31 -8.36 -5.71 0.02
N VAL A 32 -7.41 -5.22 0.79
CA VAL A 32 -6.28 -6.01 1.28
C VAL A 32 -6.79 -7.15 2.16
N PHE A 33 -7.69 -6.85 3.09
CA PHE A 33 -8.24 -7.86 3.99
C PHE A 33 -8.96 -8.97 3.23
N ARG A 34 -9.79 -8.60 2.26
CA ARG A 34 -10.49 -9.58 1.42
C ARG A 34 -9.51 -10.46 0.66
N SER A 35 -8.48 -9.87 0.08
CA SER A 35 -7.47 -10.61 -0.67
C SER A 35 -6.67 -11.54 0.24
N TYR A 36 -6.34 -11.08 1.44
CA TYR A 36 -5.66 -11.92 2.41
C TYR A 36 -6.51 -13.16 2.74
N ARG A 37 -7.80 -12.99 2.93
CA ARG A 37 -8.70 -14.10 3.23
C ARG A 37 -8.85 -15.06 2.06
N LEU A 38 -8.66 -14.60 0.83
CA LEU A 38 -8.67 -15.45 -0.36
C LEU A 38 -7.37 -16.23 -0.54
N GLY A 39 -6.36 -15.98 0.28
CA GLY A 39 -5.12 -16.74 0.25
C GLY A 39 -3.91 -16.00 -0.31
N PHE A 40 -4.08 -14.74 -0.72
CA PHE A 40 -2.93 -13.96 -1.16
C PHE A 40 -2.01 -13.67 0.02
N LYS A 41 -0.70 -13.71 -0.24
CA LYS A 41 0.31 -13.52 0.79
C LYS A 41 1.28 -12.38 0.47
N ALA A 42 1.46 -12.08 -0.81
CA ALA A 42 2.35 -11.00 -1.24
C ALA A 42 1.51 -9.87 -1.84
N PHE A 43 1.65 -8.68 -1.29
CA PHE A 43 0.83 -7.53 -1.62
C PHE A 43 1.70 -6.41 -2.16
N LEU A 44 1.46 -6.02 -3.41
CA LEU A 44 2.22 -4.97 -4.07
C LEU A 44 1.31 -3.75 -4.26
N PHE A 45 1.88 -2.57 -4.04
CA PHE A 45 1.13 -1.31 -4.15
C PHE A 45 1.77 -0.40 -5.18
N ASN A 46 1.01 -0.07 -6.22
CA ASN A 46 1.41 0.91 -7.21
C ASN A 46 0.74 2.23 -6.86
N LEU A 47 1.52 3.20 -6.42
CA LEU A 47 1.06 4.51 -6.01
C LEU A 47 1.41 5.60 -7.01
N SER A 48 1.85 5.25 -8.22
CA SER A 48 2.32 6.23 -9.20
C SER A 48 1.22 7.19 -9.65
N HIS A 49 -0.04 6.81 -9.50
CA HIS A 49 -1.19 7.64 -9.89
C HIS A 49 -1.86 8.30 -8.69
N VAL A 50 -1.22 8.28 -7.54
CA VAL A 50 -1.70 9.00 -6.35
C VAL A 50 -1.38 10.48 -6.54
N SER A 51 -2.42 11.31 -6.60
CA SER A 51 -2.27 12.74 -6.87
C SER A 51 -1.91 13.53 -5.61
N LEU A 52 -2.32 13.05 -4.45
CA LEU A 52 -2.06 13.69 -3.16
C LEU A 52 -1.93 12.61 -2.10
N LEU A 53 -0.86 12.66 -1.33
CA LEU A 53 -0.66 11.78 -0.18
C LEU A 53 -0.37 12.65 1.02
N ASP A 54 -1.29 12.66 2.00
CA ASP A 54 -1.04 13.38 3.24
C ASP A 54 -0.41 12.44 4.28
N GLY A 55 0.02 13.02 5.41
CA GLY A 55 0.67 12.26 6.47
C GLY A 55 -0.23 11.18 7.06
N GLU A 56 -1.53 11.47 7.18
CA GLU A 56 -2.49 10.49 7.71
C GLU A 56 -2.67 9.33 6.74
N GLY A 57 -2.78 9.61 5.44
CA GLY A 57 -2.89 8.55 4.44
C GLY A 57 -1.67 7.65 4.44
N ALA A 58 -0.46 8.23 4.52
CA ALA A 58 0.77 7.47 4.58
C ALA A 58 0.85 6.63 5.85
N ARG A 59 0.41 7.18 7.00
CA ARG A 59 0.38 6.46 8.26
C ARG A 59 -0.58 5.27 8.19
N GLN A 60 -1.74 5.45 7.59
CA GLN A 60 -2.71 4.37 7.42
C GLN A 60 -2.16 3.26 6.53
N LEU A 61 -1.46 3.62 5.45
CA LEU A 61 -0.81 2.62 4.60
C LEU A 61 0.22 1.81 5.38
N ALA A 62 1.00 2.48 6.22
CA ALA A 62 1.97 1.80 7.07
C ALA A 62 1.29 0.81 8.03
N LEU A 63 0.13 1.18 8.59
CA LEU A 63 -0.62 0.30 9.48
C LEU A 63 -1.17 -0.92 8.74
N ILE A 64 -1.63 -0.74 7.49
CA ILE A 64 -2.05 -1.86 6.66
C ILE A 64 -0.88 -2.83 6.44
N GLY A 65 0.28 -2.29 6.11
CA GLY A 65 1.48 -3.11 5.92
C GLY A 65 1.90 -3.85 7.19
N GLN A 66 1.82 -3.16 8.33
CA GLN A 66 2.14 -3.79 9.61
C GLN A 66 1.21 -4.96 9.90
N GLY A 67 -0.08 -4.77 9.66
CA GLY A 67 -1.05 -5.85 9.86
C GLY A 67 -0.76 -7.05 8.96
N LEU A 68 -0.35 -6.83 7.72
CA LEU A 68 0.04 -7.90 6.83
C LEU A 68 1.25 -8.65 7.35
N GLN A 69 2.28 -7.94 7.80
CA GLN A 69 3.49 -8.56 8.36
C GLN A 69 3.17 -9.37 9.60
N ASP A 70 2.33 -8.85 10.48
CA ASP A 70 1.95 -9.52 11.72
C ASP A 70 1.20 -10.83 11.45
N ASN A 71 0.62 -10.97 10.28
CA ASN A 71 -0.13 -12.15 9.89
C ASN A 71 0.59 -13.00 8.84
N GLY A 72 1.89 -12.83 8.70
CA GLY A 72 2.71 -13.69 7.84
C GLY A 72 2.71 -13.30 6.37
N GLY A 73 2.11 -12.18 6.01
CA GLY A 73 2.16 -11.67 4.65
C GLY A 73 3.37 -10.79 4.41
N THR A 74 3.59 -10.45 3.14
CA THR A 74 4.62 -9.47 2.76
C THR A 74 3.96 -8.36 1.96
N TRP A 75 4.60 -7.18 1.94
CA TRP A 75 4.08 -6.06 1.18
C TRP A 75 5.22 -5.19 0.69
N LYS A 76 4.96 -4.46 -0.40
CA LYS A 76 5.99 -3.62 -1.02
C LYS A 76 5.31 -2.53 -1.83
N VAL A 77 5.86 -1.32 -1.78
CA VAL A 77 5.48 -0.24 -2.69
C VAL A 77 6.40 -0.36 -3.90
N ILE A 78 5.86 -0.81 -5.04
CA ILE A 78 6.67 -1.07 -6.23
C ILE A 78 6.81 0.18 -7.10
N GLN A 79 5.86 1.13 -7.00
CA GLN A 79 5.95 2.41 -7.67
C GLN A 79 5.46 3.48 -6.68
N PRO A 80 6.36 4.35 -6.22
CA PRO A 80 5.98 5.40 -5.28
C PRO A 80 5.19 6.50 -5.97
N PRO A 81 4.54 7.40 -5.19
CA PRO A 81 3.86 8.55 -5.75
C PRO A 81 4.82 9.38 -6.60
N SER A 82 4.30 9.95 -7.70
CA SER A 82 5.15 10.70 -8.64
C SER A 82 5.64 12.03 -8.08
N SER A 83 4.94 12.62 -7.09
CA SER A 83 5.37 13.86 -6.46
C SER A 83 6.48 13.61 -5.46
N VAL A 84 7.55 14.43 -5.50
CA VAL A 84 8.67 14.32 -4.56
C VAL A 84 8.20 14.48 -3.11
N GLY A 85 7.31 15.45 -2.85
CA GLY A 85 6.75 15.65 -1.52
C GLY A 85 5.98 14.44 -1.01
N ASN A 86 5.17 13.82 -1.87
CA ASN A 86 4.45 12.60 -1.52
C ASN A 86 5.40 11.45 -1.22
N GLN A 87 6.51 11.33 -1.97
CA GLN A 87 7.52 10.31 -1.72
C GLN A 87 8.17 10.50 -0.36
N LEU A 88 8.49 11.75 0.02
CA LEU A 88 9.10 12.04 1.31
C LEU A 88 8.16 11.70 2.46
N ILE A 89 6.88 12.05 2.33
CA ILE A 89 5.88 11.72 3.36
C ILE A 89 5.78 10.20 3.52
N LEU A 90 5.68 9.48 2.41
CA LEU A 90 5.55 8.03 2.46
C LEU A 90 6.79 7.39 3.09
N ARG A 91 7.98 7.80 2.68
CA ARG A 91 9.23 7.24 3.24
C ARG A 91 9.34 7.51 4.74
N THR A 92 8.98 8.71 5.17
CA THR A 92 9.01 9.06 6.59
C THR A 92 8.06 8.16 7.38
N SER A 93 6.85 7.93 6.86
CA SER A 93 5.86 7.08 7.52
C SER A 93 6.25 5.61 7.55
N LEU A 94 7.02 5.15 6.57
CA LEU A 94 7.44 3.76 6.45
C LEU A 94 8.82 3.50 7.05
N GLN A 95 9.47 4.50 7.63
CA GLN A 95 10.85 4.36 8.11
C GLN A 95 11.03 3.30 9.20
N HIS A 96 9.97 2.94 9.91
CA HIS A 96 10.00 1.92 10.95
C HIS A 96 9.98 0.50 10.41
N PHE A 97 9.71 0.35 9.12
CA PHE A 97 9.60 -0.95 8.47
C PHE A 97 10.89 -1.25 7.73
N SER A 98 11.03 -2.50 7.29
CA SER A 98 12.20 -2.91 6.53
C SER A 98 12.34 -2.04 5.27
N GLN A 99 13.57 -1.63 4.95
CA GLN A 99 13.85 -0.88 3.73
C GLN A 99 13.48 -1.68 2.47
N ALA A 100 13.38 -2.99 2.57
CA ALA A 100 12.93 -3.82 1.48
C ALA A 100 11.48 -3.54 1.08
N MET A 101 10.72 -2.84 1.93
CA MET A 101 9.36 -2.42 1.62
C MET A 101 9.31 -1.25 0.65
N TRP A 102 10.45 -0.62 0.40
CA TRP A 102 10.52 0.55 -0.47
C TRP A 102 11.39 0.25 -1.69
N ASN A 103 10.86 0.60 -2.85
CA ASN A 103 11.60 0.48 -4.11
C ASN A 103 12.02 1.84 -4.60
#